data_a0e9ded05e8b55ba250bd6ee21be5506
#
_entry.id   a0e9ded05e8b55ba250bd6ee21be5506
#
_cell.length_a   1.000
_cell.length_b   1.000
_cell.length_c   1.000
_cell.angle_alpha   90.00
_cell.angle_beta   90.00
_cell.angle_gamma   90.00
#
_symmetry.space_group_name_H-M   'P 1'
#
loop_
_entity.id
_entity.type
_entity.pdbx_description
1 polymer ?
#
loop_
_entity_poly.entity_id
_entity_poly.type
_entity_poly.pdbx_seq_one_letter_code
_entity_poly.pdbx_strand_id
1 'polypeptide(L)'
;SCFDSNISLREIVIPDSVSTIGPYAFCSSGLENIHLGKCIKIIQYNALMNTKLKELRFPASVKELQNIGPVHASDVYLESSNIPSYFCSSVSETIKFACDFDTLHKADALAQPYVKVHTPKRTVYFPSHILIDTRNELSNFIAAKNDFPENMFPYAINARVRFQIALAECKDLKSMAAEKYLRGNIVDCVREFVNINEEAALVDLFRMHLVDDVEAFNEILQILPNSMTLAKAYLLNESDKLKLDDLSC
;
A
#
# COMPACT_ATOMS: atom_id res chain seq x y z
N SER A 1 21.37 3.03 21.51
CA SER A 1 19.92 2.88 21.55
C SER A 1 19.39 3.41 22.88
N CYS A 2 18.62 4.52 22.87
CA CYS A 2 18.14 5.11 24.12
C CYS A 2 16.88 4.44 24.65
N PHE A 3 15.99 3.95 23.74
CA PHE A 3 14.68 3.40 24.06
C PHE A 3 14.43 2.04 23.41
N ASP A 4 15.51 1.35 23.05
CA ASP A 4 15.46 0.00 22.52
C ASP A 4 14.74 -0.94 23.51
N SER A 5 13.80 -1.73 23.01
CA SER A 5 12.99 -2.69 23.80
C SER A 5 12.19 -2.07 24.95
N ASN A 6 11.97 -0.75 24.93
CA ASN A 6 11.13 -0.08 25.92
C ASN A 6 9.65 -0.27 25.58
N ILE A 7 9.09 -1.41 26.00
CA ILE A 7 7.69 -1.78 25.72
C ILE A 7 6.64 -0.86 26.38
N SER A 8 7.04 -0.06 27.36
CA SER A 8 6.13 0.88 28.04
C SER A 8 6.04 2.24 27.37
N LEU A 9 6.97 2.56 26.49
CA LEU A 9 6.97 3.84 25.75
C LEU A 9 5.86 3.81 24.71
N ARG A 10 4.87 4.72 24.81
CA ARG A 10 3.77 4.84 23.85
C ARG A 10 3.89 6.04 22.93
N GLU A 11 4.42 7.13 23.46
CA GLU A 11 4.51 8.39 22.75
C GLU A 11 5.82 9.11 23.09
N ILE A 12 6.38 9.81 22.11
CA ILE A 12 7.55 10.67 22.31
C ILE A 12 7.50 11.87 21.38
N VAL A 13 7.97 13.01 21.90
CA VAL A 13 8.20 14.23 21.13
C VAL A 13 9.71 14.44 21.03
N ILE A 14 10.23 14.45 19.81
CA ILE A 14 11.64 14.76 19.53
C ILE A 14 11.76 16.26 19.30
N PRO A 15 12.51 16.98 20.12
CA PRO A 15 12.63 18.43 20.02
C PRO A 15 13.41 18.88 18.77
N ASP A 16 13.23 20.13 18.37
CA ASP A 16 13.90 20.72 17.20
C ASP A 16 15.43 20.79 17.32
N SER A 17 15.96 20.69 18.53
CA SER A 17 17.42 20.63 18.76
C SER A 17 18.06 19.32 18.28
N VAL A 18 17.27 18.27 18.01
CA VAL A 18 17.77 16.96 17.56
C VAL A 18 17.84 16.95 16.05
N SER A 19 19.00 16.60 15.49
CA SER A 19 19.20 16.49 14.04
C SER A 19 19.31 15.06 13.54
N THR A 20 19.53 14.09 14.45
CA THR A 20 19.73 12.69 14.08
C THR A 20 19.08 11.77 15.10
N ILE A 21 18.31 10.80 14.62
CA ILE A 21 17.87 9.66 15.42
C ILE A 21 18.85 8.52 15.18
N GLY A 22 19.54 8.11 16.24
CA GLY A 22 20.60 7.09 16.19
C GLY A 22 20.05 5.67 15.91
N PRO A 23 20.97 4.72 15.63
CA PRO A 23 20.57 3.35 15.31
C PRO A 23 19.89 2.69 16.51
N TYR A 24 18.86 1.89 16.21
CA TYR A 24 18.04 1.16 17.20
C TYR A 24 17.43 2.07 18.29
N ALA A 25 17.23 3.37 18.03
CA ALA A 25 16.80 4.30 19.07
C ALA A 25 15.48 3.88 19.73
N PHE A 26 14.52 3.38 18.94
CA PHE A 26 13.20 2.95 19.39
C PHE A 26 12.88 1.50 18.95
N CYS A 27 13.90 0.74 18.55
CA CYS A 27 13.71 -0.63 18.08
C CYS A 27 12.95 -1.46 19.10
N SER A 28 11.98 -2.25 18.64
CA SER A 28 11.16 -3.15 19.48
C SER A 28 10.51 -2.46 20.69
N SER A 29 10.30 -1.15 20.63
CA SER A 29 9.58 -0.40 21.66
C SER A 29 8.07 -0.51 21.50
N GLY A 30 7.32 -0.12 22.55
CA GLY A 30 5.86 -0.03 22.49
C GLY A 30 5.33 1.23 21.77
N LEU A 31 6.18 1.95 21.05
CA LEU A 31 5.90 3.28 20.49
C LEU A 31 4.75 3.24 19.48
N GLU A 32 3.70 4.00 19.76
CA GLU A 32 2.50 4.14 18.94
C GLU A 32 2.44 5.51 18.25
N ASN A 33 3.04 6.53 18.86
CA ASN A 33 3.08 7.89 18.34
C ASN A 33 4.48 8.50 18.48
N ILE A 34 4.97 9.13 17.40
CA ILE A 34 6.21 9.88 17.40
C ILE A 34 6.02 11.24 16.72
N HIS A 35 6.41 12.30 17.41
CA HIS A 35 6.47 13.63 16.84
C HIS A 35 7.91 14.00 16.57
N LEU A 36 8.28 14.09 15.29
CA LEU A 36 9.65 14.43 14.88
C LEU A 36 9.83 15.95 14.82
N GLY A 37 10.86 16.45 15.46
CA GLY A 37 11.26 17.86 15.40
C GLY A 37 11.68 18.28 13.99
N LYS A 38 11.53 19.57 13.68
CA LYS A 38 11.74 20.15 12.33
C LYS A 38 13.19 20.14 11.85
N CYS A 39 14.17 19.82 12.72
CA CYS A 39 15.59 19.79 12.39
C CYS A 39 16.13 18.37 12.15
N ILE A 40 15.32 17.33 12.24
CA ILE A 40 15.75 15.96 11.97
C ILE A 40 16.16 15.85 10.49
N LYS A 41 17.40 15.40 10.25
CA LYS A 41 17.96 15.21 8.90
C LYS A 41 18.16 13.75 8.56
N ILE A 42 18.53 12.94 9.55
CA ILE A 42 18.90 11.54 9.37
C ILE A 42 18.20 10.68 10.42
N ILE A 43 17.61 9.57 9.97
CA ILE A 43 17.12 8.51 10.85
C ILE A 43 17.90 7.25 10.50
N GLN A 44 18.62 6.70 11.49
CA GLN A 44 19.59 5.65 11.26
C GLN A 44 18.99 4.23 11.37
N TYR A 45 19.85 3.26 11.08
CA TYR A 45 19.55 1.84 10.94
C TYR A 45 18.66 1.29 12.07
N ASN A 46 17.56 0.63 11.68
CA ASN A 46 16.59 -0.02 12.57
C ASN A 46 16.02 0.88 13.69
N ALA A 47 16.11 2.20 13.53
CA ALA A 47 15.68 3.14 14.56
C ALA A 47 14.20 3.00 14.96
N LEU A 48 13.35 2.59 14.03
CA LEU A 48 11.89 2.42 14.23
C LEU A 48 11.42 0.98 14.01
N MET A 49 12.34 0.02 13.89
CA MET A 49 12.00 -1.38 13.64
C MET A 49 11.14 -1.96 14.77
N ASN A 50 10.11 -2.73 14.41
CA ASN A 50 9.19 -3.40 15.36
C ASN A 50 8.50 -2.43 16.34
N THR A 51 8.22 -1.20 15.93
CA THR A 51 7.36 -0.27 16.66
C THR A 51 5.89 -0.54 16.33
N LYS A 52 4.96 0.11 17.05
CA LYS A 52 3.51 0.03 16.84
C LYS A 52 2.94 1.30 16.19
N LEU A 53 3.77 2.04 15.46
CA LEU A 53 3.37 3.28 14.80
C LEU A 53 2.29 3.00 13.76
N LYS A 54 1.18 3.74 13.85
CA LYS A 54 0.10 3.69 12.87
C LYS A 54 0.31 4.70 11.76
N GLU A 55 0.90 5.83 12.08
CA GLU A 55 1.32 6.85 11.12
C GLU A 55 2.72 7.35 11.43
N LEU A 56 3.40 7.85 10.41
CA LEU A 56 4.72 8.45 10.53
C LEU A 56 4.82 9.70 9.67
N ARG A 57 5.16 10.83 10.30
CA ARG A 57 5.34 12.10 9.62
C ARG A 57 6.81 12.48 9.57
N PHE A 58 7.35 12.56 8.34
CA PHE A 58 8.71 13.04 8.11
C PHE A 58 8.71 14.54 7.83
N PRO A 59 9.31 15.35 8.71
CA PRO A 59 9.44 16.78 8.46
C PRO A 59 10.28 17.05 7.22
N ALA A 60 10.12 18.23 6.62
CA ALA A 60 10.79 18.60 5.37
C ALA A 60 12.32 18.58 5.43
N SER A 61 12.88 18.58 6.65
CA SER A 61 14.31 18.51 6.89
C SER A 61 14.92 17.13 6.70
N VAL A 62 14.12 16.04 6.73
CA VAL A 62 14.61 14.66 6.59
C VAL A 62 15.12 14.42 5.18
N LYS A 63 16.39 14.04 5.07
CA LYS A 63 17.08 13.78 3.80
C LYS A 63 17.43 12.31 3.60
N GLU A 64 17.60 11.58 4.70
CA GLU A 64 18.13 10.23 4.66
C GLU A 64 17.46 9.33 5.70
N LEU A 65 17.01 8.15 5.22
CA LEU A 65 16.47 7.09 6.05
C LEU A 65 17.37 5.87 5.91
N GLN A 66 18.35 5.69 6.79
CA GLN A 66 19.35 4.62 6.70
C GLN A 66 18.78 3.24 7.06
N ASN A 67 17.83 2.73 6.26
CA ASN A 67 17.13 1.48 6.52
C ASN A 67 16.58 1.41 7.95
N ILE A 68 15.65 2.31 8.27
CA ILE A 68 15.09 2.50 9.62
C ILE A 68 14.32 1.28 10.16
N GLY A 69 14.21 0.21 9.36
CA GLY A 69 13.34 -0.95 9.54
C GLY A 69 11.99 -0.70 8.87
N PRO A 70 11.32 -1.75 8.36
CA PRO A 70 9.99 -1.59 7.79
C PRO A 70 9.07 -0.98 8.84
N VAL A 71 8.46 0.14 8.50
CA VAL A 71 7.50 0.82 9.35
C VAL A 71 6.13 0.26 9.03
N HIS A 72 5.54 -0.48 9.96
CA HIS A 72 4.20 -1.06 9.80
C HIS A 72 3.07 -0.01 9.95
N ALA A 73 3.36 1.23 9.57
CA ALA A 73 2.38 2.31 9.57
C ALA A 73 1.45 2.19 8.35
N SER A 74 0.16 2.47 8.54
CA SER A 74 -0.80 2.55 7.43
C SER A 74 -0.59 3.79 6.58
N ASP A 75 -0.11 4.86 7.22
CA ASP A 75 0.05 6.18 6.60
C ASP A 75 1.44 6.76 6.89
N VAL A 76 2.10 7.21 5.83
CA VAL A 76 3.38 7.92 5.88
C VAL A 76 3.21 9.29 5.24
N TYR A 77 3.61 10.35 5.93
CA TYR A 77 3.52 11.72 5.44
C TYR A 77 4.91 12.28 5.16
N LEU A 78 5.12 12.76 3.95
CA LEU A 78 6.29 13.52 3.57
C LEU A 78 5.90 15.01 3.50
N GLU A 79 6.45 15.84 4.39
CA GLU A 79 6.21 17.29 4.38
C GLU A 79 6.99 18.01 3.27
N SER A 80 7.91 17.33 2.61
CA SER A 80 8.72 17.84 1.50
C SER A 80 8.40 17.12 0.20
N SER A 81 8.56 17.83 -0.92
CA SER A 81 8.57 17.20 -2.25
C SER A 81 9.84 16.37 -2.50
N ASN A 82 10.90 16.56 -1.70
CA ASN A 82 12.10 15.75 -1.78
C ASN A 82 11.89 14.43 -1.05
N ILE A 83 12.04 13.32 -1.76
CA ILE A 83 11.90 11.99 -1.18
C ILE A 83 13.24 11.61 -0.53
N PRO A 84 13.25 11.24 0.77
CA PRO A 84 14.49 10.88 1.45
C PRO A 84 15.18 9.69 0.79
N SER A 85 16.51 9.67 0.83
CA SER A 85 17.29 8.51 0.39
C SER A 85 16.90 7.25 1.18
N TYR A 86 16.96 6.09 0.53
CA TYR A 86 16.58 4.77 1.07
C TYR A 86 15.11 4.65 1.50
N PHE A 87 14.22 5.50 0.95
CA PHE A 87 12.79 5.49 1.26
C PHE A 87 12.15 4.12 1.05
N CYS A 88 12.39 3.48 -0.10
CA CYS A 88 11.76 2.20 -0.44
C CYS A 88 12.04 1.11 0.61
N SER A 89 13.28 0.97 1.07
CA SER A 89 13.66 -0.02 2.08
C SER A 89 13.22 0.33 3.51
N SER A 90 12.77 1.56 3.72
CA SER A 90 12.31 2.04 5.01
C SER A 90 10.80 1.96 5.18
N VAL A 91 10.05 1.93 4.08
CA VAL A 91 8.58 1.92 4.07
C VAL A 91 8.03 0.54 3.70
N SER A 92 8.74 -0.21 2.83
CA SER A 92 8.36 -1.56 2.42
C SER A 92 9.29 -2.62 2.98
N GLU A 93 8.72 -3.76 3.34
CA GLU A 93 9.52 -4.96 3.60
C GLU A 93 10.08 -5.50 2.29
N THR A 94 11.39 -5.74 2.27
CA THR A 94 12.07 -6.25 1.08
C THR A 94 12.15 -7.78 1.12
N ILE A 95 11.54 -8.43 0.16
CA ILE A 95 11.53 -9.88 0.00
C ILE A 95 12.57 -10.28 -1.06
N LYS A 96 13.41 -11.26 -0.74
CA LYS A 96 14.48 -11.72 -1.65
C LYS A 96 13.93 -12.53 -2.82
N PHE A 97 12.98 -13.41 -2.54
CA PHE A 97 12.36 -14.30 -3.52
C PHE A 97 10.85 -14.29 -3.34
N ALA A 98 10.10 -14.39 -4.43
CA ALA A 98 8.63 -14.40 -4.38
C ALA A 98 8.05 -15.56 -3.54
N CYS A 99 8.72 -16.71 -3.51
CA CYS A 99 8.33 -17.86 -2.68
C CYS A 99 8.46 -17.61 -1.17
N ASP A 100 9.37 -16.72 -0.76
CA ASP A 100 9.53 -16.36 0.65
C ASP A 100 8.29 -15.63 1.17
N PHE A 101 7.68 -14.79 0.32
CA PHE A 101 6.46 -14.07 0.64
C PHE A 101 5.30 -15.02 0.98
N ASP A 102 5.06 -16.03 0.13
CA ASP A 102 3.95 -16.98 0.33
C ASP A 102 4.13 -17.85 1.57
N THR A 103 5.37 -18.10 1.96
CA THR A 103 5.71 -18.97 3.09
C THR A 103 5.72 -18.21 4.42
N LEU A 104 6.28 -17.01 4.45
CA LEU A 104 6.58 -16.27 5.68
C LEU A 104 5.47 -15.26 6.07
N HIS A 105 4.72 -14.73 5.09
CA HIS A 105 3.89 -13.54 5.28
C HIS A 105 2.42 -13.70 4.90
N LYS A 106 1.90 -14.94 4.82
CA LYS A 106 0.52 -15.20 4.38
C LYS A 106 -0.54 -14.41 5.16
N ALA A 107 -0.36 -14.23 6.46
CA ALA A 107 -1.32 -13.53 7.31
C ALA A 107 -1.11 -12.01 7.32
N ASP A 108 0.13 -11.56 7.49
CA ASP A 108 0.45 -10.13 7.69
C ASP A 108 0.37 -9.32 6.40
N ALA A 109 0.80 -9.90 5.28
CA ALA A 109 0.72 -9.26 3.97
C ALA A 109 -0.71 -9.05 3.48
N LEU A 110 -1.66 -9.85 3.98
CA LEU A 110 -3.09 -9.69 3.68
C LEU A 110 -3.73 -8.57 4.51
N ALA A 111 -3.21 -8.32 5.72
CA ALA A 111 -3.75 -7.30 6.62
C ALA A 111 -3.43 -5.88 6.15
N GLN A 112 -2.30 -5.66 5.48
CA GLN A 112 -1.89 -4.34 4.99
C GLN A 112 -1.14 -4.45 3.65
N PRO A 113 -1.86 -4.47 2.51
CA PRO A 113 -1.26 -4.66 1.19
C PRO A 113 -0.40 -3.48 0.74
N TYR A 114 -0.68 -2.29 1.21
CA TYR A 114 0.04 -1.06 0.88
C TYR A 114 0.11 -0.09 2.06
N VAL A 115 1.06 0.83 1.98
CA VAL A 115 1.19 2.02 2.83
C VAL A 115 0.73 3.23 2.04
N LYS A 116 -0.14 4.07 2.60
CA LYS A 116 -0.50 5.35 1.99
C LYS A 116 0.63 6.35 2.24
N VAL A 117 1.29 6.76 1.19
CA VAL A 117 2.33 7.79 1.24
C VAL A 117 1.75 9.12 0.78
N HIS A 118 1.56 10.03 1.72
CA HIS A 118 1.05 11.36 1.46
C HIS A 118 2.22 12.31 1.19
N THR A 119 2.28 12.84 -0.01
CA THR A 119 3.25 13.86 -0.42
C THR A 119 2.56 15.21 -0.60
N PRO A 120 3.29 16.33 -0.69
CA PRO A 120 2.68 17.63 -1.03
C PRO A 120 1.98 17.65 -2.38
N LYS A 121 2.30 16.72 -3.28
CA LYS A 121 1.73 16.65 -4.63
C LYS A 121 0.51 15.73 -4.70
N ARG A 122 0.57 14.56 -4.04
CA ARG A 122 -0.46 13.51 -4.15
C ARG A 122 -0.28 12.41 -3.09
N THR A 123 -1.29 11.57 -2.96
CA THR A 123 -1.18 10.29 -2.24
C THR A 123 -0.68 9.20 -3.19
N VAL A 124 0.16 8.32 -2.67
CA VAL A 124 0.73 7.15 -3.39
C VAL A 124 0.42 5.89 -2.59
N TYR A 125 -0.07 4.84 -3.23
CA TYR A 125 -0.35 3.54 -2.62
C TYR A 125 0.88 2.64 -2.75
N PHE A 126 1.83 2.81 -1.84
CA PHE A 126 3.13 2.13 -1.90
C PHE A 126 3.00 0.67 -1.40
N PRO A 127 3.43 -0.36 -2.15
CA PRO A 127 3.34 -1.75 -1.70
C PRO A 127 4.03 -1.96 -0.36
N SER A 128 3.37 -2.62 0.60
CA SER A 128 3.97 -2.93 1.91
C SER A 128 5.13 -3.93 1.80
N HIS A 129 5.11 -4.78 0.77
CA HIS A 129 6.14 -5.77 0.48
C HIS A 129 6.55 -5.66 -0.98
N ILE A 130 7.84 -5.64 -1.25
CA ILE A 130 8.41 -5.57 -2.61
C ILE A 130 9.57 -6.56 -2.77
N LEU A 131 9.72 -7.10 -3.98
CA LEU A 131 10.91 -7.87 -4.33
C LEU A 131 12.14 -6.97 -4.38
N ILE A 132 13.30 -7.55 -4.11
CA ILE A 132 14.58 -6.82 -4.09
C ILE A 132 14.87 -6.11 -5.43
N ASP A 133 14.56 -6.74 -6.54
CA ASP A 133 14.77 -6.15 -7.88
C ASP A 133 13.81 -4.97 -8.11
N THR A 134 12.53 -5.13 -7.74
CA THR A 134 11.52 -4.07 -7.78
C THR A 134 11.90 -2.90 -6.89
N ARG A 135 12.44 -3.15 -5.69
CA ARG A 135 12.96 -2.11 -4.80
C ARG A 135 14.08 -1.32 -5.47
N ASN A 136 15.01 -2.02 -6.13
CA ASN A 136 16.14 -1.38 -6.81
C ASN A 136 15.65 -0.52 -7.98
N GLU A 137 14.71 -1.01 -8.77
CA GLU A 137 14.06 -0.27 -9.86
C GLU A 137 13.38 1.01 -9.35
N LEU A 138 12.53 0.89 -8.33
CA LEU A 138 11.85 2.04 -7.71
C LEU A 138 12.84 3.04 -7.11
N SER A 139 13.88 2.57 -6.44
CA SER A 139 14.90 3.44 -5.85
C SER A 139 15.64 4.23 -6.91
N ASN A 140 15.98 3.60 -8.05
CA ASN A 140 16.61 4.27 -9.17
C ASN A 140 15.67 5.30 -9.85
N PHE A 141 14.38 4.93 -10.01
CA PHE A 141 13.37 5.85 -10.56
C PHE A 141 13.24 7.08 -9.66
N ILE A 142 13.08 6.88 -8.35
CA ILE A 142 12.92 7.96 -7.37
C ILE A 142 14.17 8.86 -7.35
N ALA A 143 15.37 8.27 -7.36
CA ALA A 143 16.62 9.02 -7.39
C ALA A 143 16.75 9.87 -8.65
N ALA A 144 16.32 9.37 -9.81
CA ALA A 144 16.39 10.09 -11.08
C ALA A 144 15.32 11.17 -11.24
N LYS A 145 14.11 10.94 -10.72
CA LYS A 145 12.94 11.81 -10.95
C LYS A 145 12.56 12.67 -9.74
N ASN A 146 13.05 12.33 -8.55
CA ASN A 146 12.59 12.87 -7.26
C ASN A 146 11.05 12.87 -7.15
N ASP A 147 10.44 11.78 -7.63
CA ASP A 147 9.00 11.54 -7.59
C ASP A 147 8.73 10.03 -7.60
N PHE A 148 7.50 9.63 -7.24
CA PHE A 148 7.04 8.26 -7.39
C PHE A 148 6.49 8.01 -8.79
N PRO A 149 6.48 6.75 -9.28
CA PRO A 149 5.70 6.37 -10.46
C PRO A 149 4.24 6.81 -10.32
N GLU A 150 3.59 7.12 -11.43
CA GLU A 150 2.19 7.55 -11.44
C GLU A 150 1.27 6.51 -10.80
N ASN A 151 1.51 5.24 -11.13
CA ASN A 151 0.79 4.10 -10.58
C ASN A 151 1.76 3.14 -9.90
N MET A 152 1.38 2.63 -8.73
CA MET A 152 2.19 1.71 -7.94
C MET A 152 1.76 0.24 -8.06
N PHE A 153 0.56 -0.05 -8.58
CA PHE A 153 0.10 -1.43 -8.74
C PHE A 153 1.04 -2.33 -9.56
N PRO A 154 1.78 -1.85 -10.59
CA PRO A 154 2.71 -2.72 -11.33
C PRO A 154 3.86 -3.26 -10.49
N TYR A 155 4.20 -2.57 -9.40
CA TYR A 155 5.32 -2.91 -8.52
C TYR A 155 4.92 -3.84 -7.36
N ALA A 156 3.66 -4.25 -7.31
CA ALA A 156 3.16 -5.15 -6.28
C ALA A 156 3.74 -6.57 -6.41
N ILE A 157 3.97 -7.22 -5.28
CA ILE A 157 4.67 -8.51 -5.19
C ILE A 157 3.91 -9.67 -5.87
N ASN A 158 2.58 -9.64 -5.88
CA ASN A 158 1.72 -10.66 -6.50
C ASN A 158 0.43 -10.06 -7.07
N ALA A 159 -0.36 -10.88 -7.76
CA ALA A 159 -1.61 -10.44 -8.41
C ALA A 159 -2.62 -9.85 -7.41
N ARG A 160 -2.79 -10.47 -6.26
CA ARG A 160 -3.72 -10.02 -5.21
C ARG A 160 -3.40 -8.61 -4.73
N VAL A 161 -2.17 -8.36 -4.30
CA VAL A 161 -1.73 -7.03 -3.85
C VAL A 161 -1.82 -6.03 -5.00
N ARG A 162 -1.54 -6.46 -6.23
CA ARG A 162 -1.69 -5.63 -7.42
C ARG A 162 -3.14 -5.18 -7.63
N PHE A 163 -4.12 -6.09 -7.50
CA PHE A 163 -5.53 -5.73 -7.59
C PHE A 163 -5.98 -4.80 -6.46
N GLN A 164 -5.52 -5.02 -5.24
CA GLN A 164 -5.84 -4.15 -4.10
C GLN A 164 -5.32 -2.73 -4.30
N ILE A 165 -4.07 -2.58 -4.77
CA ILE A 165 -3.49 -1.26 -5.08
C ILE A 165 -4.21 -0.63 -6.29
N ALA A 166 -4.43 -1.37 -7.37
CA ALA A 166 -5.13 -0.87 -8.54
C ALA A 166 -6.55 -0.39 -8.20
N LEU A 167 -7.27 -1.13 -7.34
CA LEU A 167 -8.60 -0.72 -6.87
C LEU A 167 -8.53 0.60 -6.09
N ALA A 168 -7.56 0.74 -5.19
CA ALA A 168 -7.36 1.97 -4.42
C ALA A 168 -6.98 3.16 -5.32
N GLU A 169 -6.07 2.97 -6.27
CA GLU A 169 -5.67 4.01 -7.24
C GLU A 169 -6.83 4.39 -8.16
N CYS A 170 -7.63 3.44 -8.62
CA CYS A 170 -8.80 3.70 -9.43
C CYS A 170 -9.86 4.49 -8.64
N LYS A 171 -10.17 4.04 -7.42
CA LYS A 171 -11.20 4.63 -6.56
C LYS A 171 -10.83 6.05 -6.10
N ASP A 172 -9.65 6.23 -5.56
CA ASP A 172 -9.27 7.44 -4.85
C ASP A 172 -8.56 8.46 -5.77
N LEU A 173 -7.76 7.97 -6.75
CA LEU A 173 -6.97 8.80 -7.64
C LEU A 173 -7.57 8.93 -9.04
N LYS A 174 -8.64 8.17 -9.35
CA LYS A 174 -9.25 8.12 -10.69
C LYS A 174 -8.25 7.73 -11.77
N SER A 175 -7.33 6.82 -11.46
CA SER A 175 -6.30 6.34 -12.39
C SER A 175 -6.92 5.54 -13.53
N MET A 176 -6.84 6.08 -14.75
CA MET A 176 -7.27 5.39 -15.97
C MET A 176 -6.45 4.12 -16.26
N ALA A 177 -5.17 4.12 -15.89
CA ALA A 177 -4.32 2.93 -16.06
C ALA A 177 -4.75 1.80 -15.13
N ALA A 178 -5.08 2.13 -13.87
CA ALA A 178 -5.59 1.17 -12.90
C ALA A 178 -6.97 0.66 -13.32
N GLU A 179 -7.86 1.52 -13.79
CA GLU A 179 -9.17 1.15 -14.32
C GLU A 179 -9.03 0.17 -15.49
N LYS A 180 -8.23 0.50 -16.49
CA LYS A 180 -7.96 -0.37 -17.65
C LYS A 180 -7.40 -1.73 -17.23
N TYR A 181 -6.49 -1.74 -16.24
CA TYR A 181 -5.93 -2.98 -15.70
C TYR A 181 -6.97 -3.85 -15.01
N LEU A 182 -7.80 -3.25 -14.14
CA LEU A 182 -8.88 -3.97 -13.46
C LEU A 182 -9.90 -4.53 -14.45
N ARG A 183 -10.34 -3.74 -15.42
CA ARG A 183 -11.29 -4.11 -16.46
C ARG A 183 -10.79 -5.30 -17.29
N GLY A 184 -9.53 -5.26 -17.72
CA GLY A 184 -8.90 -6.34 -18.48
C GLY A 184 -8.62 -7.62 -17.69
N ASN A 185 -8.76 -7.59 -16.35
CA ASN A 185 -8.51 -8.74 -15.46
C ASN A 185 -9.65 -8.94 -14.44
N ILE A 186 -10.87 -8.53 -14.81
CA ILE A 186 -11.98 -8.40 -13.86
C ILE A 186 -12.33 -9.72 -13.16
N VAL A 187 -12.37 -10.83 -13.89
CA VAL A 187 -12.69 -12.15 -13.35
C VAL A 187 -11.63 -12.62 -12.35
N ASP A 188 -10.35 -12.47 -12.69
CA ASP A 188 -9.25 -12.85 -11.80
C ASP A 188 -9.21 -11.94 -10.54
N CYS A 189 -9.51 -10.66 -10.71
CA CYS A 189 -9.65 -9.73 -9.62
C CYS A 189 -10.74 -10.15 -8.62
N VAL A 190 -11.93 -10.51 -9.15
CA VAL A 190 -13.04 -11.02 -8.33
C VAL A 190 -12.64 -12.32 -7.62
N ARG A 191 -12.00 -13.25 -8.32
CA ARG A 191 -11.54 -14.52 -7.75
C ARG A 191 -10.59 -14.30 -6.58
N GLU A 192 -9.63 -13.39 -6.71
CA GLU A 192 -8.70 -13.05 -5.63
C GLU A 192 -9.41 -12.43 -4.43
N PHE A 193 -10.36 -11.51 -4.62
CA PHE A 193 -11.10 -10.91 -3.50
C PHE A 193 -12.06 -11.89 -2.82
N VAL A 194 -12.66 -12.82 -3.56
CA VAL A 194 -13.45 -13.93 -2.99
C VAL A 194 -12.57 -14.83 -2.12
N ASN A 195 -11.37 -15.19 -2.59
CA ASN A 195 -10.44 -16.06 -1.87
C ASN A 195 -10.00 -15.49 -0.51
N ILE A 196 -9.96 -14.17 -0.37
CA ILE A 196 -9.63 -13.50 0.90
C ILE A 196 -10.85 -12.98 1.67
N ASN A 197 -12.05 -13.32 1.20
CA ASN A 197 -13.32 -12.90 1.80
C ASN A 197 -13.50 -11.38 1.91
N GLU A 198 -13.02 -10.62 0.93
CA GLU A 198 -13.07 -9.15 0.88
C GLU A 198 -14.32 -8.64 0.13
N GLU A 199 -15.52 -8.85 0.71
CA GLU A 199 -16.78 -8.43 0.10
C GLU A 199 -16.84 -6.92 -0.14
N ALA A 200 -16.25 -6.10 0.74
CA ALA A 200 -16.23 -4.65 0.58
C ALA A 200 -15.47 -4.20 -0.68
N ALA A 201 -14.35 -4.86 -0.99
CA ALA A 201 -13.59 -4.59 -2.21
C ALA A 201 -14.37 -4.97 -3.46
N LEU A 202 -15.12 -6.09 -3.43
CA LEU A 202 -16.01 -6.49 -4.53
C LEU A 202 -17.14 -5.48 -4.75
N VAL A 203 -17.75 -4.99 -3.68
CA VAL A 203 -18.76 -3.93 -3.77
C VAL A 203 -18.19 -2.66 -4.40
N ASP A 204 -17.00 -2.23 -3.98
CA ASP A 204 -16.34 -1.08 -4.58
C ASP A 204 -16.03 -1.32 -6.07
N LEU A 205 -15.57 -2.51 -6.43
CA LEU A 205 -15.27 -2.90 -7.80
C LEU A 205 -16.51 -2.85 -8.71
N PHE A 206 -17.64 -3.41 -8.26
CA PHE A 206 -18.90 -3.41 -9.03
C PHE A 206 -19.52 -2.01 -9.13
N ARG A 207 -19.38 -1.16 -8.12
CA ARG A 207 -19.81 0.25 -8.19
C ARG A 207 -19.09 1.06 -9.27
N MET A 208 -17.93 0.63 -9.70
CA MET A 208 -17.17 1.29 -10.75
C MET A 208 -17.61 0.89 -12.16
N HIS A 209 -18.58 -0.03 -12.29
CA HIS A 209 -19.09 -0.50 -13.59
C HIS A 209 -17.97 -1.02 -14.50
N LEU A 210 -17.13 -1.92 -13.97
CA LEU A 210 -15.98 -2.46 -14.70
C LEU A 210 -16.26 -3.79 -15.41
N VAL A 211 -17.46 -4.35 -15.27
CA VAL A 211 -17.90 -5.57 -15.95
C VAL A 211 -18.56 -5.16 -17.27
N ASP A 212 -17.87 -5.38 -18.40
CA ASP A 212 -18.27 -4.84 -19.70
C ASP A 212 -18.96 -5.85 -20.61
N ASP A 213 -18.82 -7.15 -20.31
CA ASP A 213 -19.37 -8.19 -21.17
C ASP A 213 -20.16 -9.25 -20.39
N VAL A 214 -21.06 -9.93 -21.11
CA VAL A 214 -21.97 -10.91 -20.54
C VAL A 214 -21.26 -12.19 -20.12
N GLU A 215 -20.14 -12.56 -20.77
CA GLU A 215 -19.37 -13.76 -20.43
C GLU A 215 -18.68 -13.58 -19.07
N ALA A 216 -17.97 -12.46 -18.89
CA ALA A 216 -17.36 -12.11 -17.61
C ALA A 216 -18.41 -11.99 -16.49
N PHE A 217 -19.57 -11.37 -16.77
CA PHE A 217 -20.67 -11.28 -15.81
C PHE A 217 -21.13 -12.67 -15.33
N ASN A 218 -21.38 -13.60 -16.26
CA ASN A 218 -21.84 -14.94 -15.94
C ASN A 218 -20.78 -15.74 -15.15
N GLU A 219 -19.50 -15.60 -15.51
CA GLU A 219 -18.41 -16.26 -14.78
C GLU A 219 -18.29 -15.70 -13.37
N ILE A 220 -18.33 -14.38 -13.19
CA ILE A 220 -18.29 -13.73 -11.89
C ILE A 220 -19.47 -14.20 -11.01
N LEU A 221 -20.66 -14.30 -11.57
CA LEU A 221 -21.85 -14.76 -10.83
C LEU A 221 -21.67 -16.19 -10.29
N GLN A 222 -20.95 -17.06 -11.01
CA GLN A 222 -20.62 -18.41 -10.56
C GLN A 222 -19.54 -18.44 -9.49
N ILE A 223 -18.57 -17.53 -9.56
CA ILE A 223 -17.47 -17.42 -8.59
C ILE A 223 -17.98 -16.92 -7.23
N LEU A 224 -18.92 -15.98 -7.22
CA LEU A 224 -19.42 -15.34 -6.00
C LEU A 224 -20.15 -16.32 -5.08
N PRO A 225 -19.68 -16.54 -3.85
CA PRO A 225 -20.37 -17.41 -2.90
C PRO A 225 -21.70 -16.80 -2.42
N ASN A 226 -22.63 -17.64 -2.00
CA ASN A 226 -23.95 -17.17 -1.50
C ASN A 226 -23.85 -16.31 -0.24
N SER A 227 -22.76 -16.41 0.50
CA SER A 227 -22.50 -15.58 1.70
C SER A 227 -22.22 -14.11 1.36
N MET A 228 -21.73 -13.81 0.16
CA MET A 228 -21.45 -12.45 -0.30
C MET A 228 -22.68 -11.82 -0.94
N THR A 229 -23.71 -11.59 -0.13
CA THR A 229 -25.02 -11.15 -0.60
C THR A 229 -25.02 -9.73 -1.16
N LEU A 230 -24.23 -8.85 -0.56
CA LEU A 230 -24.13 -7.44 -0.96
C LEU A 230 -23.43 -7.32 -2.32
N ALA A 231 -22.30 -8.01 -2.49
CA ALA A 231 -21.57 -8.04 -3.76
C ALA A 231 -22.43 -8.61 -4.89
N LYS A 232 -23.17 -9.70 -4.63
CA LYS A 232 -24.13 -10.25 -5.61
C LYS A 232 -25.22 -9.26 -5.99
N ALA A 233 -25.79 -8.53 -5.03
CA ALA A 233 -26.82 -7.54 -5.29
C ALA A 233 -26.30 -6.41 -6.21
N TYR A 234 -25.07 -5.93 -5.96
CA TYR A 234 -24.45 -4.93 -6.83
C TYR A 234 -24.15 -5.46 -8.22
N LEU A 235 -23.63 -6.69 -8.35
CA LEU A 235 -23.38 -7.31 -9.66
C LEU A 235 -24.69 -7.48 -10.45
N LEU A 236 -25.75 -7.97 -9.82
CA LEU A 236 -27.06 -8.16 -10.48
C LEU A 236 -27.68 -6.84 -10.96
N ASN A 237 -27.44 -5.76 -10.25
CA ASN A 237 -27.86 -4.42 -10.68
C ASN A 237 -27.13 -3.94 -11.95
N GLU A 238 -25.94 -4.48 -12.25
CA GLU A 238 -25.24 -4.24 -13.51
C GLU A 238 -25.87 -4.97 -14.71
N SER A 239 -26.52 -6.12 -14.48
CA SER A 239 -27.10 -6.95 -15.56
C SER A 239 -28.14 -6.20 -16.41
N ASP A 240 -28.86 -5.26 -15.81
CA ASP A 240 -29.87 -4.47 -16.51
C ASP A 240 -29.23 -3.49 -17.50
N LYS A 241 -28.02 -3.02 -17.22
CA LYS A 241 -27.25 -2.14 -18.12
C LYS A 241 -26.65 -2.92 -19.28
N LEU A 242 -26.07 -4.10 -19.00
CA LEU A 242 -25.51 -4.98 -20.03
C LEU A 242 -26.56 -5.44 -21.08
N LYS A 243 -27.79 -5.68 -20.64
CA LYS A 243 -28.90 -6.04 -21.56
C LYS A 243 -29.39 -4.88 -22.43
N LEU A 244 -29.21 -3.64 -21.97
CA LEU A 244 -29.62 -2.44 -22.72
C LEU A 244 -28.61 -2.11 -23.83
N ASP A 245 -27.34 -2.43 -23.66
CA ASP A 245 -26.31 -2.22 -24.67
C ASP A 245 -26.37 -3.23 -25.79
N ASP A 246 -26.79 -4.49 -25.52
CA ASP A 246 -27.04 -5.53 -26.54
C ASP A 246 -28.28 -5.25 -27.40
N LEU A 247 -29.21 -4.41 -26.94
CA LEU A 247 -30.43 -4.04 -27.69
C LEU A 247 -30.24 -2.76 -28.52
N SER A 248 -29.08 -2.12 -28.44
CA SER A 248 -28.77 -0.87 -29.14
C SER A 248 -27.85 -1.04 -30.36
N CYS A 249 -27.54 -2.29 -30.79
CA CYS A 249 -26.77 -2.61 -31.99
C CYS A 249 -27.63 -3.04 -33.15
#